data_8bba847c46b41157e35d8a525091dbd3
#
_entry.id   8bba847c46b41157e35d8a525091dbd3
#
_cell.length_a   1.000
_cell.length_b   1.000
_cell.length_c   1.000
_cell.angle_alpha   90.00
_cell.angle_beta   90.00
_cell.angle_gamma   90.00
#
_symmetry.space_group_name_H-M   'P 1'
#
loop_
_entity.id
_entity.type
_entity.pdbx_description
1 polymer ?
#
loop_
_entity_poly.entity_id
_entity_poly.type
_entity_poly.pdbx_seq_one_letter_code
_entity_poly.pdbx_strand_id
1 'polypeptide(L)'
;YNPIPLEIIIRGHVRDSKGNWNELAEPIMTPSTKAERGFHDKPISREEIIDGKILTNTEYKNVEYIVLQLFNFGKNLTRKRGKQFILMDTKYELAQGRDGKLVLIDEIHTPDSSRTIGQYDKEFLRAWLKEKGYSGEGKIPFIPGNIEAEVAFRYIEFYEAVTGKKFVPEKDNSENRIKTNLRKAGYLK
;
A
#
# COMPACT_ATOMS: atom_id res chain seq x y z
N TYR A 1 18.55 -8.67 5.28
CA TYR A 1 17.66 -8.50 4.12
C TYR A 1 18.19 -7.35 3.25
N ASN A 2 18.19 -7.55 1.94
CA ASN A 2 18.52 -6.52 0.95
C ASN A 2 17.21 -6.07 0.30
N PRO A 3 16.71 -4.85 0.58
CA PRO A 3 15.51 -4.32 -0.07
C PRO A 3 15.71 -4.25 -1.59
N ILE A 4 14.71 -4.67 -2.34
CA ILE A 4 14.66 -4.46 -3.77
C ILE A 4 14.27 -2.99 -4.00
N PRO A 5 15.05 -2.20 -4.77
CA PRO A 5 14.84 -0.76 -4.90
C PRO A 5 13.69 -0.43 -5.89
N LEU A 6 12.57 -1.13 -5.72
CA LEU A 6 11.35 -0.99 -6.53
C LEU A 6 10.14 -0.91 -5.62
N GLU A 7 9.16 -0.12 -6.02
CA GLU A 7 7.79 -0.23 -5.56
C GLU A 7 7.00 -1.05 -6.57
N ILE A 8 6.43 -2.17 -6.13
CA ILE A 8 5.69 -3.09 -6.99
C ILE A 8 4.20 -2.79 -6.87
N ILE A 9 3.65 -2.11 -7.85
CA ILE A 9 2.24 -1.74 -7.86
C ILE A 9 1.46 -2.75 -8.69
N ILE A 10 0.42 -3.35 -8.09
CA ILE A 10 -0.53 -4.23 -8.80
C ILE A 10 -1.84 -3.48 -8.97
N ARG A 11 -2.32 -3.43 -10.20
CA ARG A 11 -3.56 -2.76 -10.57
C ARG A 11 -4.61 -3.76 -11.02
N GLY A 12 -5.71 -3.83 -10.30
CA GLY A 12 -6.92 -4.55 -10.73
C GLY A 12 -7.95 -3.64 -11.39
N HIS A 13 -7.73 -2.31 -11.35
CA HIS A 13 -8.56 -1.31 -12.00
C HIS A 13 -7.69 -0.25 -12.67
N VAL A 14 -8.19 0.30 -13.76
CA VAL A 14 -7.57 1.43 -14.47
C VAL A 14 -8.61 2.51 -14.74
N ARG A 15 -8.16 3.76 -14.89
CA ARG A 15 -9.05 4.85 -15.32
C ARG A 15 -9.14 4.89 -16.83
N ASP A 16 -10.36 5.06 -17.34
CA ASP A 16 -10.58 5.40 -18.74
C ASP A 16 -10.27 6.89 -19.02
N SER A 17 -10.39 7.30 -20.28
CA SER A 17 -10.17 8.69 -20.70
C SER A 17 -11.15 9.68 -20.10
N LYS A 18 -12.30 9.21 -19.57
CA LYS A 18 -13.33 10.01 -18.90
C LYS A 18 -13.13 10.06 -17.38
N GLY A 19 -12.09 9.34 -16.87
CA GLY A 19 -11.78 9.28 -15.44
C GLY A 19 -12.55 8.23 -14.65
N ASN A 20 -13.35 7.37 -15.29
CA ASN A 20 -14.06 6.29 -14.61
C ASN A 20 -13.12 5.12 -14.32
N TRP A 21 -13.32 4.46 -13.20
CA TRP A 21 -12.60 3.26 -12.85
C TRP A 21 -13.23 2.02 -13.48
N ASN A 22 -12.43 1.28 -14.24
CA ASN A 22 -12.83 0.02 -14.87
C ASN A 22 -12.01 -1.13 -14.31
N GLU A 23 -12.66 -2.20 -13.90
CA GLU A 23 -12.01 -3.43 -13.45
C GLU A 23 -11.34 -4.12 -14.64
N LEU A 24 -10.09 -4.53 -14.45
CA LEU A 24 -9.36 -5.34 -15.41
C LEU A 24 -9.77 -6.82 -15.28
N ALA A 25 -9.82 -7.51 -16.41
CA ALA A 25 -10.05 -8.96 -16.44
C ALA A 25 -8.97 -9.70 -15.64
N GLU A 26 -7.71 -9.31 -15.83
CA GLU A 26 -6.56 -9.77 -15.06
C GLU A 26 -5.79 -8.56 -14.50
N PRO A 27 -5.33 -8.63 -13.24
CA PRO A 27 -4.52 -7.57 -12.67
C PRO A 27 -3.16 -7.48 -13.36
N ILE A 28 -2.62 -6.28 -13.46
CA ILE A 28 -1.33 -6.01 -14.09
C ILE A 28 -0.33 -5.46 -13.07
N MET A 29 0.95 -5.82 -13.24
CA MET A 29 2.06 -5.27 -12.49
C MET A 29 2.62 -4.04 -13.20
N THR A 30 2.72 -2.93 -12.47
CA THR A 30 3.24 -1.64 -12.97
C THR A 30 4.26 -1.11 -11.96
N PRO A 31 5.52 -1.58 -12.01
CA PRO A 31 6.52 -1.19 -11.04
C PRO A 31 6.96 0.27 -11.21
N SER A 32 7.48 0.86 -10.13
CA SER A 32 8.16 2.13 -10.14
C SER A 32 9.49 2.05 -9.41
N THR A 33 10.39 2.95 -9.72
CA THR A 33 11.61 3.14 -8.94
C THR A 33 11.24 3.60 -7.54
N LYS A 34 12.08 3.29 -6.56
CA LYS A 34 11.99 3.89 -5.22
C LYS A 34 12.90 5.11 -5.19
N ALA A 35 12.28 6.29 -5.30
CA ALA A 35 13.02 7.54 -5.33
C ALA A 35 13.63 7.88 -3.97
N GLU A 36 14.73 8.62 -3.98
CA GLU A 36 15.27 9.22 -2.76
C GLU A 36 14.31 10.27 -2.19
N ARG A 37 14.45 10.54 -0.90
CA ARG A 37 13.60 11.52 -0.20
C ARG A 37 13.61 12.88 -0.91
N GLY A 38 12.42 13.35 -1.27
CA GLY A 38 12.24 14.64 -1.98
C GLY A 38 12.09 14.50 -3.50
N PHE A 39 12.17 13.29 -4.03
CA PHE A 39 11.91 12.99 -5.45
C PHE A 39 10.67 12.12 -5.59
N HIS A 40 10.08 12.10 -6.79
CA HIS A 40 8.94 11.25 -7.10
C HIS A 40 9.39 9.94 -7.74
N ASP A 41 8.70 8.85 -7.36
CA ASP A 41 8.86 7.56 -8.00
C ASP A 41 8.50 7.65 -9.49
N LYS A 42 9.28 6.97 -10.33
CA LYS A 42 9.07 6.95 -11.78
C LYS A 42 8.66 5.56 -12.22
N PRO A 43 7.67 5.43 -13.09
CA PRO A 43 7.38 4.16 -13.73
C PRO A 43 8.65 3.58 -14.36
N ILE A 44 8.84 2.28 -14.24
CA ILE A 44 9.97 1.57 -14.83
C ILE A 44 9.46 0.30 -15.51
N SER A 45 9.92 0.05 -16.74
CA SER A 45 9.54 -1.13 -17.49
C SER A 45 10.28 -2.38 -17.03
N ARG A 46 9.78 -3.54 -17.42
CA ARG A 46 10.45 -4.82 -17.19
C ARG A 46 11.84 -4.85 -17.82
N GLU A 47 11.96 -4.34 -19.04
CA GLU A 47 13.20 -4.28 -19.79
C GLU A 47 14.23 -3.44 -19.04
N GLU A 48 13.85 -2.26 -18.58
CA GLU A 48 14.72 -1.37 -17.80
C GLU A 48 15.16 -2.01 -16.46
N ILE A 49 14.28 -2.77 -15.79
CA ILE A 49 14.62 -3.50 -14.56
C ILE A 49 15.68 -4.57 -14.83
N ILE A 50 15.55 -5.32 -15.93
CA ILE A 50 16.45 -6.42 -16.28
C ILE A 50 17.79 -5.86 -16.81
N ASP A 51 17.75 -4.92 -17.73
CA ASP A 51 18.94 -4.29 -18.34
C ASP A 51 19.74 -3.51 -17.29
N GLY A 52 19.04 -2.85 -16.38
CA GLY A 52 19.62 -2.18 -15.20
C GLY A 52 20.14 -3.14 -14.13
N LYS A 53 19.99 -4.46 -14.30
CA LYS A 53 20.41 -5.50 -13.34
C LYS A 53 19.85 -5.34 -11.93
N ILE A 54 18.65 -4.71 -11.83
CA ILE A 54 17.92 -4.60 -10.56
C ILE A 54 17.40 -5.98 -10.17
N LEU A 55 16.83 -6.71 -11.13
CA LEU A 55 16.42 -8.10 -11.03
C LEU A 55 16.83 -8.87 -12.29
N THR A 56 17.15 -10.13 -12.14
CA THR A 56 17.23 -11.07 -13.28
C THR A 56 15.82 -11.36 -13.80
N ASN A 57 15.73 -11.86 -15.02
CA ASN A 57 14.44 -12.26 -15.61
C ASN A 57 13.69 -13.31 -14.75
N THR A 58 14.43 -14.22 -14.11
CA THR A 58 13.86 -15.25 -13.22
C THR A 58 13.32 -14.62 -11.94
N GLU A 59 14.08 -13.72 -11.32
CA GLU A 59 13.64 -13.00 -10.11
C GLU A 59 12.43 -12.13 -10.39
N TYR A 60 12.40 -11.40 -11.52
CA TYR A 60 11.24 -10.62 -11.95
C TYR A 60 9.97 -11.47 -12.05
N LYS A 61 10.05 -12.63 -12.72
CA LYS A 61 8.91 -13.56 -12.81
C LYS A 61 8.46 -14.09 -11.45
N ASN A 62 9.40 -14.36 -10.54
CA ASN A 62 9.08 -14.81 -9.19
C ASN A 62 8.39 -13.70 -8.38
N VAL A 63 8.89 -12.46 -8.48
CA VAL A 63 8.24 -11.30 -7.87
C VAL A 63 6.82 -11.13 -8.40
N GLU A 64 6.66 -11.09 -9.73
CA GLU A 64 5.37 -10.94 -10.40
C GLU A 64 4.36 -12.02 -9.94
N TYR A 65 4.78 -13.28 -9.93
CA TYR A 65 3.94 -14.39 -9.48
C TYR A 65 3.47 -14.18 -8.03
N ILE A 66 4.38 -13.90 -7.11
CA ILE A 66 4.07 -13.74 -5.69
C ILE A 66 3.11 -12.56 -5.45
N VAL A 67 3.38 -11.39 -6.05
CA VAL A 67 2.56 -10.19 -5.81
C VAL A 67 1.18 -10.29 -6.44
N LEU A 68 1.04 -10.98 -7.58
CA LEU A 68 -0.26 -11.27 -8.19
C LEU A 68 -1.09 -12.22 -7.31
N GLN A 69 -0.48 -13.26 -6.73
CA GLN A 69 -1.18 -14.15 -5.79
C GLN A 69 -1.65 -13.40 -4.55
N LEU A 70 -0.80 -12.55 -3.98
CA LEU A 70 -1.14 -11.71 -2.83
C LEU A 70 -2.28 -10.76 -3.14
N PHE A 71 -2.21 -10.07 -4.28
CA PHE A 71 -3.25 -9.16 -4.70
C PHE A 71 -4.60 -9.86 -4.88
N ASN A 72 -4.62 -11.00 -5.56
CA ASN A 72 -5.83 -11.77 -5.77
C ASN A 72 -6.42 -12.28 -4.45
N PHE A 73 -5.58 -12.70 -3.50
CA PHE A 73 -6.01 -13.04 -2.15
C PHE A 73 -6.67 -11.85 -1.45
N GLY A 74 -6.01 -10.70 -1.40
CA GLY A 74 -6.52 -9.48 -0.78
C GLY A 74 -7.80 -8.97 -1.44
N LYS A 75 -7.85 -8.93 -2.77
CA LYS A 75 -9.03 -8.53 -3.55
C LYS A 75 -10.23 -9.45 -3.26
N ASN A 76 -10.01 -10.76 -3.21
CA ASN A 76 -11.07 -11.73 -2.90
C ASN A 76 -11.55 -11.62 -1.45
N LEU A 77 -10.65 -11.39 -0.50
CA LEU A 77 -10.98 -11.17 0.90
C LEU A 77 -11.84 -9.91 1.06
N THR A 78 -11.39 -8.78 0.52
CA THR A 78 -12.08 -7.49 0.64
C THR A 78 -13.41 -7.48 -0.11
N ARG A 79 -13.51 -8.15 -1.27
CA ARG A 79 -14.77 -8.32 -2.01
C ARG A 79 -15.87 -9.02 -1.18
N LYS A 80 -15.50 -9.99 -0.37
CA LYS A 80 -16.44 -10.69 0.54
C LYS A 80 -16.94 -9.81 1.69
N ARG A 81 -16.25 -8.73 1.99
CA ARG A 81 -16.58 -7.79 3.08
C ARG A 81 -17.49 -6.62 2.65
N GLY A 82 -17.60 -6.38 1.35
CA GLY A 82 -18.45 -5.36 0.77
C GLY A 82 -17.81 -4.69 -0.45
N LYS A 83 -18.66 -4.26 -1.39
CA LYS A 83 -18.18 -3.65 -2.64
C LYS A 83 -17.25 -2.46 -2.41
N GLN A 84 -17.52 -1.65 -1.39
CA GLN A 84 -16.74 -0.46 -1.05
C GLN A 84 -15.31 -0.77 -0.60
N PHE A 85 -15.04 -1.98 -0.09
CA PHE A 85 -13.73 -2.39 0.38
C PHE A 85 -12.87 -3.07 -0.69
N ILE A 86 -13.41 -3.33 -1.88
CA ILE A 86 -12.66 -4.02 -2.94
C ILE A 86 -11.37 -3.26 -3.26
N LEU A 87 -10.26 -3.96 -3.21
CA LEU A 87 -8.95 -3.42 -3.61
C LEU A 87 -8.95 -3.13 -5.11
N MET A 88 -8.61 -1.89 -5.46
CA MET A 88 -8.43 -1.44 -6.84
C MET A 88 -7.00 -1.61 -7.28
N ASP A 89 -6.07 -1.22 -6.44
CA ASP A 89 -4.64 -1.43 -6.57
C ASP A 89 -3.97 -1.47 -5.19
N THR A 90 -2.74 -1.92 -5.18
CA THR A 90 -1.90 -1.90 -3.98
C THR A 90 -0.43 -1.86 -4.34
N LYS A 91 0.37 -1.34 -3.43
CA LYS A 91 1.83 -1.31 -3.50
C LYS A 91 2.41 -2.40 -2.60
N TYR A 92 3.42 -3.10 -3.09
CA TYR A 92 4.23 -4.02 -2.30
C TYR A 92 5.69 -3.61 -2.34
N GLU A 93 6.39 -3.85 -1.25
CA GLU A 93 7.84 -3.78 -1.18
C GLU A 93 8.38 -5.15 -0.81
N LEU A 94 9.47 -5.53 -1.44
CA LEU A 94 10.12 -6.82 -1.22
C LEU A 94 11.60 -6.63 -0.92
N ALA A 95 12.14 -7.61 -0.20
CA ALA A 95 13.57 -7.74 0.04
C ALA A 95 14.02 -9.17 -0.28
N GLN A 96 15.30 -9.32 -0.57
CA GLN A 96 15.93 -10.62 -0.67
C GLN A 96 16.54 -11.00 0.68
N GLY A 97 16.12 -12.15 1.19
CA GLY A 97 16.70 -12.76 2.39
C GLY A 97 18.12 -13.28 2.15
N ARG A 98 18.86 -13.55 3.23
CA ARG A 98 20.21 -14.13 3.15
C ARG A 98 20.24 -15.52 2.50
N ASP A 99 19.13 -16.24 2.54
CA ASP A 99 18.89 -17.54 1.89
C ASP A 99 18.41 -17.42 0.45
N GLY A 100 18.41 -16.22 -0.11
CA GLY A 100 17.92 -15.92 -1.48
C GLY A 100 16.41 -15.88 -1.62
N LYS A 101 15.63 -16.12 -0.55
CA LYS A 101 14.18 -16.07 -0.61
C LYS A 101 13.67 -14.64 -0.62
N LEU A 102 12.58 -14.42 -1.35
CA LEU A 102 11.85 -13.16 -1.32
C LEU A 102 11.06 -13.03 -0.03
N VAL A 103 11.13 -11.86 0.58
CA VAL A 103 10.42 -11.50 1.79
C VAL A 103 9.65 -10.22 1.54
N LEU A 104 8.36 -10.22 1.91
CA LEU A 104 7.59 -8.99 1.96
C LEU A 104 8.10 -8.12 3.11
N ILE A 105 8.34 -6.88 2.80
CA ILE A 105 8.66 -5.82 3.76
C ILE A 105 7.63 -4.72 3.62
N ASP A 106 7.62 -3.80 4.61
CA ASP A 106 6.59 -2.76 4.66
C ASP A 106 5.18 -3.34 4.87
N GLU A 107 4.16 -2.63 4.48
CA GLU A 107 2.76 -2.94 4.76
C GLU A 107 2.06 -3.72 3.65
N ILE A 108 1.01 -4.48 4.01
CA ILE A 108 0.26 -5.33 3.09
C ILE A 108 -1.23 -4.97 3.19
N HIS A 109 -1.83 -4.53 2.08
CA HIS A 109 -3.26 -4.23 1.95
C HIS A 109 -3.81 -3.25 3.00
N THR A 110 -2.98 -2.35 3.47
CA THR A 110 -3.42 -1.30 4.40
C THR A 110 -4.07 -0.15 3.62
N PRO A 111 -4.83 0.73 4.29
CA PRO A 111 -5.34 1.96 3.68
C PRO A 111 -4.25 2.86 3.07
N ASP A 112 -3.01 2.76 3.54
CA ASP A 112 -1.90 3.56 3.01
C ASP A 112 -1.26 2.95 1.77
N SER A 113 -1.13 1.61 1.72
CA SER A 113 -0.54 0.90 0.57
C SER A 113 -1.53 0.63 -0.56
N SER A 114 -2.84 0.77 -0.32
CA SER A 114 -3.89 0.33 -1.25
C SER A 114 -4.89 1.44 -1.56
N ARG A 115 -5.62 1.29 -2.69
CA ARG A 115 -6.84 2.04 -2.98
C ARG A 115 -8.03 1.10 -3.03
N THR A 116 -9.17 1.60 -2.55
CA THR A 116 -10.44 0.86 -2.51
C THR A 116 -11.53 1.59 -3.29
N ILE A 117 -12.54 0.88 -3.77
CA ILE A 117 -13.68 1.47 -4.50
C ILE A 117 -14.37 2.56 -3.67
N GLY A 118 -14.54 2.36 -2.37
CA GLY A 118 -15.21 3.29 -1.45
C GLY A 118 -14.31 4.35 -0.84
N GLN A 119 -13.05 4.46 -1.27
CA GLN A 119 -12.06 5.40 -0.69
C GLN A 119 -11.84 5.18 0.82
N TYR A 120 -11.81 3.92 1.25
CA TYR A 120 -11.40 3.52 2.60
C TYR A 120 -9.88 3.47 2.72
N ASP A 121 -9.24 4.51 2.20
CA ASP A 121 -7.80 4.67 2.05
C ASP A 121 -7.44 6.16 2.06
N LYS A 122 -6.17 6.47 1.86
CA LYS A 122 -5.65 7.84 1.88
C LYS A 122 -6.16 8.75 0.75
N GLU A 123 -6.84 8.21 -0.27
CA GLU A 123 -7.36 9.03 -1.38
C GLU A 123 -8.45 10.00 -0.92
N PHE A 124 -9.22 9.65 0.12
CA PHE A 124 -10.16 10.59 0.72
C PHE A 124 -9.46 11.89 1.18
N LEU A 125 -8.39 11.75 1.97
CA LEU A 125 -7.62 12.92 2.44
C LEU A 125 -6.93 13.64 1.28
N ARG A 126 -6.38 12.91 0.31
CA ARG A 126 -5.76 13.50 -0.88
C ARG A 126 -6.73 14.30 -1.72
N ALA A 127 -7.96 13.81 -1.91
CA ALA A 127 -9.02 14.53 -2.62
C ALA A 127 -9.35 15.85 -1.92
N TRP A 128 -9.55 15.79 -0.59
CA TRP A 128 -9.80 16.98 0.21
C TRP A 128 -8.65 17.99 0.15
N LEU A 129 -7.40 17.53 0.28
CA LEU A 129 -6.22 18.39 0.16
C LEU A 129 -6.14 19.07 -1.23
N LYS A 130 -6.44 18.31 -2.29
CA LYS A 130 -6.46 18.84 -3.65
C LYS A 130 -7.52 19.92 -3.84
N GLU A 131 -8.71 19.76 -3.25
CA GLU A 131 -9.77 20.78 -3.25
C GLU A 131 -9.32 22.06 -2.52
N LYS A 132 -8.40 21.95 -1.56
CA LYS A 132 -7.76 23.10 -0.88
C LYS A 132 -6.55 23.65 -1.62
N GLY A 133 -6.29 23.20 -2.84
CA GLY A 133 -5.17 23.67 -3.68
C GLY A 133 -3.82 23.04 -3.33
N TYR A 134 -3.77 21.98 -2.51
CA TYR A 134 -2.54 21.30 -2.14
C TYR A 134 -2.35 20.02 -2.97
N SER A 135 -1.25 19.94 -3.71
CA SER A 135 -0.92 18.81 -4.61
C SER A 135 0.33 18.03 -4.18
N GLY A 136 0.81 18.24 -2.96
CA GLY A 136 2.00 17.57 -2.45
C GLY A 136 3.20 18.50 -2.24
N GLU A 137 3.13 19.73 -2.73
CA GLU A 137 4.20 20.73 -2.60
C GLU A 137 3.72 21.98 -1.87
N GLY A 138 4.64 22.65 -1.19
CA GLY A 138 4.34 23.88 -0.47
C GLY A 138 3.80 23.66 0.95
N LYS A 139 3.10 24.69 1.48
CA LYS A 139 2.57 24.66 2.85
C LYS A 139 1.30 23.80 2.91
N ILE A 140 1.32 22.78 3.75
CA ILE A 140 0.15 21.95 4.01
C ILE A 140 -0.95 22.82 4.63
N PRO A 141 -2.20 22.78 4.10
CA PRO A 141 -3.34 23.49 4.72
C PRO A 141 -3.66 22.90 6.09
N PHE A 142 -4.27 23.72 6.92
CA PHE A 142 -4.79 23.23 8.21
C PHE A 142 -5.88 22.19 7.96
N ILE A 143 -5.74 21.00 8.54
CA ILE A 143 -6.71 19.92 8.45
C ILE A 143 -7.68 20.03 9.64
N PRO A 144 -8.97 20.29 9.41
CA PRO A 144 -9.96 20.36 10.48
C PRO A 144 -10.18 19.01 11.16
N GLY A 145 -10.48 19.02 12.47
CA GLY A 145 -10.66 17.79 13.25
C GLY A 145 -11.76 16.86 12.75
N ASN A 146 -12.79 17.37 12.07
CA ASN A 146 -13.80 16.52 11.44
C ASN A 146 -13.24 15.74 10.24
N ILE A 147 -12.27 16.27 9.49
CA ILE A 147 -11.59 15.56 8.41
C ILE A 147 -10.65 14.49 8.97
N GLU A 148 -9.90 14.82 10.04
CA GLU A 148 -9.06 13.85 10.74
C GLU A 148 -9.90 12.69 11.30
N ALA A 149 -11.04 12.99 11.91
CA ALA A 149 -11.97 11.99 12.44
C ALA A 149 -12.54 11.10 11.33
N GLU A 150 -12.88 11.66 10.17
CA GLU A 150 -13.38 10.89 9.02
C GLU A 150 -12.30 9.95 8.45
N VAL A 151 -11.05 10.40 8.35
CA VAL A 151 -9.93 9.53 7.95
C VAL A 151 -9.76 8.38 8.94
N ALA A 152 -9.74 8.67 10.24
CA ALA A 152 -9.62 7.66 11.28
C ALA A 152 -10.78 6.66 11.24
N PHE A 153 -12.02 7.14 11.06
CA PHE A 153 -13.21 6.30 10.93
C PHE A 153 -13.10 5.33 9.74
N ARG A 154 -12.69 5.81 8.56
CA ARG A 154 -12.51 4.98 7.36
C ARG A 154 -11.45 3.91 7.56
N TYR A 155 -10.34 4.24 8.22
CA TYR A 155 -9.27 3.28 8.52
C TYR A 155 -9.74 2.20 9.52
N ILE A 156 -10.52 2.59 10.53
CA ILE A 156 -11.11 1.67 11.49
C ILE A 156 -12.13 0.75 10.81
N GLU A 157 -13.03 1.29 10.00
CA GLU A 157 -14.00 0.48 9.27
C GLU A 157 -13.32 -0.53 8.34
N PHE A 158 -12.29 -0.11 7.62
CA PHE A 158 -11.51 -1.01 6.77
C PHE A 158 -10.84 -2.11 7.60
N TYR A 159 -10.20 -1.76 8.72
CA TYR A 159 -9.60 -2.72 9.63
C TYR A 159 -10.64 -3.74 10.13
N GLU A 160 -11.78 -3.29 10.61
CA GLU A 160 -12.84 -4.15 11.12
C GLU A 160 -13.41 -5.06 10.01
N ALA A 161 -13.62 -4.50 8.82
CA ALA A 161 -14.09 -5.26 7.68
C ALA A 161 -13.11 -6.36 7.26
N VAL A 162 -11.83 -6.05 7.13
CA VAL A 162 -10.81 -7.00 6.66
C VAL A 162 -10.49 -8.05 7.70
N THR A 163 -10.32 -7.65 8.96
CA THR A 163 -9.90 -8.57 10.03
C THR A 163 -11.06 -9.32 10.68
N GLY A 164 -12.28 -8.80 10.58
CA GLY A 164 -13.45 -9.28 11.32
C GLY A 164 -13.39 -9.00 12.82
N LYS A 165 -12.46 -8.15 13.27
CA LYS A 165 -12.27 -7.81 14.68
C LYS A 165 -12.71 -6.37 14.91
N LYS A 166 -13.33 -6.12 16.06
CA LYS A 166 -13.62 -4.75 16.49
C LYS A 166 -12.31 -4.02 16.84
N PHE A 167 -12.21 -2.79 16.39
CA PHE A 167 -11.12 -1.91 16.78
C PHE A 167 -11.29 -1.47 18.23
N VAL A 168 -10.26 -1.71 19.02
CA VAL A 168 -10.20 -1.26 20.40
C VAL A 168 -9.01 -0.31 20.51
N PRO A 169 -9.25 0.99 20.75
CA PRO A 169 -8.15 1.94 20.90
C PRO A 169 -7.31 1.60 22.14
N GLU A 170 -6.01 1.56 21.95
CA GLU A 170 -5.07 1.39 23.06
C GLU A 170 -5.05 2.65 23.94
N LYS A 171 -5.02 2.44 25.25
CA LYS A 171 -5.00 3.54 26.23
C LYS A 171 -3.59 4.05 26.49
N ASP A 172 -2.58 3.22 26.22
CA ASP A 172 -1.18 3.56 26.47
C ASP A 172 -0.57 4.40 25.36
N ASN A 173 0.43 5.18 25.71
CA ASN A 173 1.27 5.87 24.74
C ASN A 173 1.91 4.85 23.78
N SER A 174 1.82 5.10 22.49
CA SER A 174 2.30 4.21 21.42
C SER A 174 3.79 3.85 21.60
N GLU A 175 4.62 4.79 22.04
CA GLU A 175 6.05 4.56 22.27
C GLU A 175 6.29 3.54 23.39
N ASN A 176 5.59 3.68 24.52
CA ASN A 176 5.70 2.74 25.65
C ASN A 176 5.22 1.34 25.26
N ARG A 177 4.14 1.25 24.48
CA ARG A 177 3.62 -0.02 23.99
C ARG A 177 4.62 -0.69 23.06
N ILE A 178 5.19 0.04 22.09
CA ILE A 178 6.22 -0.48 21.17
C ILE A 178 7.43 -0.99 21.96
N LYS A 179 7.99 -0.18 22.87
CA LYS A 179 9.12 -0.58 23.71
C LYS A 179 8.82 -1.86 24.52
N THR A 180 7.64 -1.94 25.12
CA THR A 180 7.21 -3.10 25.90
C THR A 180 7.10 -4.35 25.02
N ASN A 181 6.49 -4.23 23.85
CA ASN A 181 6.35 -5.36 22.91
C ASN A 181 7.70 -5.82 22.36
N LEU A 182 8.60 -4.90 22.01
CA LEU A 182 9.95 -5.23 21.56
C LEU A 182 10.77 -5.92 22.66
N ARG A 183 10.64 -5.49 23.93
CA ARG A 183 11.27 -6.18 25.07
C ARG A 183 10.72 -7.59 25.24
N LYS A 184 9.38 -7.76 25.23
CA LYS A 184 8.74 -9.09 25.32
C LYS A 184 9.17 -10.03 24.19
N ALA A 185 9.42 -9.50 23.00
CA ALA A 185 9.89 -10.23 21.84
C ALA A 185 11.43 -10.45 21.81
N GLY A 186 12.17 -9.92 22.79
CA GLY A 186 13.64 -10.08 22.89
C GLY A 186 14.45 -9.17 21.95
N TYR A 187 13.84 -8.18 21.31
CA TYR A 187 14.53 -7.24 20.43
C TYR A 187 15.11 -6.02 21.16
N LEU A 188 14.62 -5.71 22.36
CA LEU A 188 15.17 -4.69 23.25
C LEU A 188 15.52 -5.31 24.62
N LYS A 189 16.64 -4.85 25.18
CA LYS A 189 17.05 -5.14 26.58
C LYS A 189 16.32 -4.25 27.57
#